data_6f1632d90604e8a424be1cc253fbe0a8
#
_entry.id   6f1632d90604e8a424be1cc253fbe0a8
#
_cell.length_a   1.000
_cell.length_b   1.000
_cell.length_c   1.000
_cell.angle_alpha   90.00
_cell.angle_beta   90.00
_cell.angle_gamma   90.00
#
_symmetry.space_group_name_H-M   'P 1'
#
loop_
_entity.id
_entity.type
_entity.pdbx_description
1 polymer ?
#
loop_
_entity_poly.entity_id
_entity_poly.type
_entity_poly.pdbx_seq_one_letter_code
_entity_poly.pdbx_strand_id
1 'polypeptide(L)'
;MAYIDYYKILGVDKSASQDDIKKAFRKLARKYHPDLNPNDPSAKDKFQEINEANEVLSDPEKRKKYDEYGEHWKHADEFEAQKKARYFGK
;
A
#
# COMPACT_ATOMS: atom_id res chain seq x y z
N MET A 1 -2.75 -16.36 -7.68
CA MET A 1 -2.86 -15.33 -6.64
C MET A 1 -2.69 -13.97 -7.22
N ALA A 2 -3.60 -13.12 -6.89
CA ALA A 2 -3.57 -11.78 -7.43
C ALA A 2 -2.53 -10.93 -6.73
N TYR A 3 -1.72 -10.26 -7.52
CA TYR A 3 -0.85 -9.21 -7.05
C TYR A 3 -1.72 -7.99 -6.75
N ILE A 4 -1.64 -7.47 -5.53
CA ILE A 4 -2.40 -6.29 -5.15
C ILE A 4 -1.66 -5.05 -5.62
N ASP A 5 -2.28 -4.30 -6.52
CA ASP A 5 -1.68 -3.08 -7.03
C ASP A 5 -2.23 -1.88 -6.23
N TYR A 6 -1.47 -1.44 -5.25
CA TYR A 6 -1.88 -0.34 -4.38
C TYR A 6 -2.03 0.97 -5.15
N TYR A 7 -1.25 1.17 -6.20
CA TYR A 7 -1.38 2.37 -7.04
C TYR A 7 -2.73 2.38 -7.73
N LYS A 8 -3.17 1.23 -8.23
CA LYS A 8 -4.50 1.13 -8.85
C LYS A 8 -5.62 1.34 -7.85
N ILE A 9 -5.45 0.82 -6.64
CA ILE A 9 -6.45 1.00 -5.58
C ILE A 9 -6.67 2.48 -5.31
N LEU A 10 -5.59 3.26 -5.23
CA LEU A 10 -5.68 4.70 -5.02
C LEU A 10 -5.95 5.48 -6.31
N GLY A 11 -5.88 4.83 -7.46
CA GLY A 11 -6.12 5.50 -8.73
C GLY A 11 -5.04 6.48 -9.11
N VAL A 12 -3.80 6.19 -8.73
CA VAL A 12 -2.66 7.05 -9.05
C VAL A 12 -1.62 6.27 -9.84
N ASP A 13 -0.70 6.99 -10.46
CA ASP A 13 0.39 6.42 -11.22
C ASP A 13 1.54 6.04 -10.28
N LYS A 14 2.40 5.13 -10.72
CA LYS A 14 3.58 4.73 -9.95
C LYS A 14 4.53 5.90 -9.71
N SER A 15 4.49 6.90 -10.58
CA SER A 15 5.31 8.09 -10.46
C SER A 15 4.66 9.17 -9.61
N ALA A 16 3.49 8.92 -9.03
CA ALA A 16 2.77 9.90 -8.23
C ALA A 16 3.62 10.36 -7.04
N SER A 17 3.54 11.64 -6.71
CA SER A 17 4.24 12.18 -5.55
C SER A 17 3.57 11.71 -4.26
N GLN A 18 4.27 11.86 -3.13
CA GLN A 18 3.68 11.57 -1.84
C GLN A 18 2.43 12.42 -1.58
N ASP A 19 2.44 13.67 -2.03
CA ASP A 19 1.27 14.55 -1.95
C ASP A 19 0.10 14.01 -2.76
N ASP A 20 0.36 13.54 -3.97
CA ASP A 20 -0.69 12.98 -4.83
C ASP A 20 -1.32 11.75 -4.19
N ILE A 21 -0.50 10.91 -3.58
CA ILE A 21 -0.97 9.73 -2.90
C ILE A 21 -1.88 10.11 -1.72
N LYS A 22 -1.45 11.10 -0.95
CA LYS A 22 -2.23 11.59 0.19
C LYS A 22 -3.58 12.16 -0.24
N LYS A 23 -3.58 12.95 -1.29
CA LYS A 23 -4.83 13.53 -1.83
C LYS A 23 -5.76 12.45 -2.35
N ALA A 24 -5.22 11.47 -3.08
CA ALA A 24 -6.01 10.38 -3.61
C ALA A 24 -6.64 9.56 -2.47
N PHE A 25 -5.87 9.27 -1.44
CA PHE A 25 -6.36 8.56 -0.28
C PHE A 25 -7.51 9.30 0.38
N ARG A 26 -7.34 10.60 0.63
CA ARG A 26 -8.37 11.40 1.29
C ARG A 26 -9.68 11.40 0.51
N LYS A 27 -9.58 11.52 -0.80
CA LYS A 27 -10.75 11.53 -1.67
C LYS A 27 -11.49 10.20 -1.60
N LEU A 28 -10.76 9.10 -1.71
CA LEU A 28 -11.37 7.77 -1.71
C LEU A 28 -11.87 7.38 -0.33
N ALA A 29 -11.12 7.74 0.72
CA ALA A 29 -11.55 7.45 2.09
C ALA A 29 -12.87 8.14 2.40
N ARG A 30 -13.04 9.36 1.90
CA ARG A 30 -14.29 10.09 2.09
C ARG A 30 -15.43 9.43 1.31
N LYS A 31 -15.14 8.99 0.08
CA LYS A 31 -16.15 8.37 -0.78
C LYS A 31 -16.65 7.04 -0.22
N TYR A 32 -15.76 6.22 0.32
CA TYR A 32 -16.10 4.88 0.78
C TYR A 32 -16.20 4.74 2.30
N HIS A 33 -16.23 5.87 3.01
CA HIS A 33 -16.31 5.82 4.46
C HIS A 33 -17.56 5.09 4.93
N PRO A 34 -17.44 4.18 5.92
CA PRO A 34 -18.60 3.41 6.40
C PRO A 34 -19.75 4.27 6.91
N ASP A 35 -19.46 5.42 7.50
CA ASP A 35 -20.49 6.33 8.01
C ASP A 35 -21.35 6.91 6.88
N LEU A 36 -20.77 7.05 5.69
CA LEU A 36 -21.48 7.55 4.53
C LEU A 36 -22.13 6.44 3.71
N ASN A 37 -21.76 5.21 3.97
CA ASN A 37 -22.24 4.04 3.23
C ASN A 37 -22.63 2.92 4.19
N PRO A 38 -23.53 3.18 5.14
CA PRO A 38 -23.77 2.24 6.25
C PRO A 38 -24.35 0.90 5.83
N ASN A 39 -25.00 0.84 4.67
CA ASN A 39 -25.65 -0.38 4.21
C ASN A 39 -24.95 -1.01 3.02
N ASP A 40 -23.70 -0.64 2.78
CA ASP A 40 -22.95 -1.12 1.62
C ASP A 40 -21.72 -1.90 2.06
N PRO A 41 -21.78 -3.25 2.06
CA PRO A 41 -20.62 -4.06 2.45
C PRO A 41 -19.43 -3.88 1.51
N SER A 42 -19.67 -3.59 0.23
CA SER A 42 -18.57 -3.41 -0.70
C SER A 42 -17.79 -2.13 -0.42
N ALA A 43 -18.45 -1.10 0.12
CA ALA A 43 -17.77 0.13 0.53
C ALA A 43 -16.81 -0.15 1.68
N LYS A 44 -17.20 -1.00 2.62
CA LYS A 44 -16.34 -1.38 3.73
C LYS A 44 -15.08 -2.08 3.23
N ASP A 45 -15.24 -3.02 2.31
CA ASP A 45 -14.11 -3.74 1.74
C ASP A 45 -13.17 -2.80 1.00
N LYS A 46 -13.74 -1.89 0.20
CA LYS A 46 -12.93 -0.91 -0.52
C LYS A 46 -12.21 0.03 0.43
N PHE A 47 -12.87 0.42 1.52
CA PHE A 47 -12.26 1.29 2.51
C PHE A 47 -11.03 0.62 3.15
N GLN A 48 -11.13 -0.68 3.44
CA GLN A 48 -10.01 -1.44 3.98
C GLN A 48 -8.85 -1.51 2.99
N GLU A 49 -9.16 -1.76 1.71
CA GLU A 49 -8.14 -1.78 0.66
C GLU A 49 -7.45 -0.43 0.53
N ILE A 50 -8.23 0.64 0.57
CA ILE A 50 -7.72 2.00 0.45
C ILE A 50 -6.80 2.33 1.62
N ASN A 51 -7.19 1.94 2.83
CA ASN A 51 -6.35 2.15 4.01
C ASN A 51 -5.04 1.38 3.92
N GLU A 52 -5.09 0.14 3.46
CA GLU A 52 -3.87 -0.66 3.29
C GLU A 52 -2.96 -0.04 2.24
N ALA A 53 -3.51 0.38 1.10
CA ALA A 53 -2.72 1.02 0.05
C ALA A 53 -2.06 2.29 0.56
N ASN A 54 -2.81 3.10 1.30
CA ASN A 54 -2.26 4.32 1.87
C ASN A 54 -1.16 4.04 2.89
N GLU A 55 -1.36 3.03 3.74
CA GLU A 55 -0.35 2.67 4.73
C GLU A 55 1.00 2.37 4.07
N VAL A 56 0.96 1.66 2.95
CA VAL A 56 2.18 1.29 2.24
C VAL A 56 2.76 2.45 1.44
N LEU A 57 1.90 3.14 0.68
CA LEU A 57 2.39 4.14 -0.27
C LEU A 57 2.66 5.51 0.36
N SER A 58 2.05 5.82 1.50
CA SER A 58 2.28 7.10 2.16
C SER A 58 3.58 7.13 2.96
N ASP A 59 4.11 5.96 3.31
CA ASP A 59 5.37 5.84 4.02
C ASP A 59 6.49 5.63 2.98
N PRO A 60 7.43 6.57 2.84
CA PRO A 60 8.49 6.43 1.82
C PRO A 60 9.28 5.14 1.92
N GLU A 61 9.54 4.65 3.12
CA GLU A 61 10.28 3.40 3.30
C GLU A 61 9.47 2.20 2.85
N LYS A 62 8.22 2.12 3.28
CA LYS A 62 7.34 1.02 2.86
C LYS A 62 7.08 1.08 1.36
N ARG A 63 6.88 2.27 0.84
CA ARG A 63 6.68 2.46 -0.59
C ARG A 63 7.89 1.94 -1.38
N LYS A 64 9.09 2.26 -0.92
CA LYS A 64 10.30 1.80 -1.56
C LYS A 64 10.38 0.27 -1.55
N LYS A 65 10.05 -0.35 -0.43
CA LYS A 65 10.03 -1.81 -0.33
C LYS A 65 8.99 -2.43 -1.24
N TYR A 66 7.81 -1.82 -1.28
CA TYR A 66 6.76 -2.29 -2.17
C TYR A 66 7.18 -2.19 -3.64
N ASP A 67 7.76 -1.06 -4.04
CA ASP A 67 8.22 -0.86 -5.41
C ASP A 67 9.32 -1.85 -5.79
N GLU A 68 10.19 -2.18 -4.84
CA GLU A 68 11.32 -3.07 -5.07
C GLU A 68 10.91 -4.54 -5.04
N TYR A 69 10.07 -4.93 -4.09
CA TYR A 69 9.71 -6.33 -3.87
C TYR A 69 8.31 -6.71 -4.34
N GLY A 70 7.50 -5.76 -4.77
CA GLY A 70 6.15 -6.02 -5.25
C GLY A 70 5.30 -6.68 -4.20
N GLU A 71 4.68 -7.80 -4.57
CA GLU A 71 3.77 -8.51 -3.65
C GLU A 71 4.48 -9.07 -2.42
N HIS A 72 5.80 -9.10 -2.44
CA HIS A 72 6.58 -9.61 -1.31
C HIS A 72 7.08 -8.52 -0.39
N TRP A 73 6.57 -7.31 -0.52
CA TRP A 73 7.06 -6.18 0.26
C TRP A 73 6.96 -6.41 1.78
N LYS A 74 5.98 -7.16 2.21
CA LYS A 74 5.80 -7.47 3.64
C LYS A 74 6.94 -8.32 4.19
N HIS A 75 7.62 -9.02 3.31
CA HIS A 75 8.75 -9.87 3.68
C HIS A 75 10.10 -9.24 3.37
N ALA A 76 10.09 -7.95 3.01
CA ALA A 76 11.32 -7.25 2.63
C ALA A 76 12.35 -7.27 3.75
N ASP A 77 11.90 -7.12 5.00
CA ASP A 77 12.81 -7.16 6.14
C ASP A 77 13.49 -8.51 6.27
N GLU A 78 12.77 -9.59 5.99
CA GLU A 78 13.33 -10.94 6.01
C GLU A 78 14.38 -11.12 4.93
N PHE A 79 14.09 -10.63 3.72
CA PHE A 79 15.05 -10.70 2.62
C PHE A 79 16.30 -9.90 2.93
N GLU A 80 16.13 -8.71 3.49
CA GLU A 80 17.27 -7.87 3.86
C GLU A 80 18.08 -8.50 4.98
N ALA A 81 17.43 -9.11 5.96
CA ALA A 81 18.11 -9.82 7.03
C ALA A 81 18.89 -11.01 6.49
N GLN A 82 18.32 -11.74 5.54
CA GLN A 82 19.03 -12.86 4.92
C GLN A 82 20.26 -12.40 4.16
N LYS A 83 20.17 -11.28 3.47
CA LYS A 83 21.31 -10.70 2.77
C LYS A 83 22.42 -10.33 3.75
N LYS A 84 22.05 -9.69 4.87
CA LYS A 84 23.02 -9.32 5.89
C LYS A 84 23.65 -10.55 6.53
N ALA A 85 22.84 -11.55 6.87
CA ALA A 85 23.35 -12.78 7.45
C ALA A 85 24.34 -13.47 6.51
N ARG A 86 23.98 -13.52 5.22
CA ARG A 86 24.87 -14.11 4.24
C ARG A 86 26.16 -13.33 4.11
N TYR A 87 26.07 -12.00 4.18
CA TYR A 87 27.21 -11.13 4.05
C TYR A 87 28.16 -11.23 5.26
N PHE A 88 27.59 -11.28 6.45
CA PHE A 88 28.37 -11.34 7.70
C PHE A 88 28.61 -12.76 8.18
N GLY A 89 27.93 -13.73 7.63
CA GLY A 89 28.00 -15.11 8.09
C GLY A 89 29.18 -15.90 7.59
N LYS A 90 30.24 -15.25 7.38
CA LYS A 90 31.47 -15.88 6.90
C LYS A 90 32.24 -16.55 7.98
#